data_c26607208d3593ea2d6789223de4a1b5
#
_entry.id   c26607208d3593ea2d6789223de4a1b5
#
_cell.length_a   1.000
_cell.length_b   1.000
_cell.length_c   1.000
_cell.angle_alpha   90.00
_cell.angle_beta   90.00
_cell.angle_gamma   90.00
#
_symmetry.space_group_name_H-M   'P 1'
#
loop_
_entity.id
_entity.type
_entity.pdbx_description
1 polymer ?
#
loop_
_entity_poly.entity_id
_entity_poly.type
_entity_poly.pdbx_seq_one_letter_code
_entity_poly.pdbx_strand_id
1 'polypeptide(L)'
;MKKFKLIGAIILVVFISVFISKDRLLKKDKDPIVAAQHDSEQDVEANSQNKNHSNSISNILLVNKTNGISKNYTPENITKVNIPFVEEATEEEKQMAGEPAKAVEDLVKQANSEGIQFLGSSAYRSYDTQLDTYIRRVKSQGREKADAYVAKPGYSEHQTGLCIDLTNPERWFVGSTKEAKWLAENAHKFGFIIRYPEGKEDITGTAYEPWHIRYVGKDAAEEIYSKGLTLEEYLQNK
;
A
#
# COMPACT_ATOMS: atom_id res chain seq x y z
N MET A 1 -8.83 65.19 -6.66
CA MET A 1 -7.96 64.27 -7.40
C MET A 1 -6.87 63.77 -6.44
N LYS A 2 -7.05 62.61 -5.80
CA LYS A 2 -6.07 62.00 -4.89
C LYS A 2 -5.47 60.77 -5.59
N LYS A 3 -4.16 60.82 -5.86
CA LYS A 3 -3.39 59.73 -6.48
C LYS A 3 -3.12 58.65 -5.43
N PHE A 4 -3.63 57.43 -5.60
CA PHE A 4 -3.21 56.27 -4.86
C PHE A 4 -1.93 55.71 -5.48
N LYS A 5 -0.87 55.66 -4.67
CA LYS A 5 0.37 54.97 -5.00
C LYS A 5 0.23 53.51 -4.66
N LEU A 6 0.37 52.64 -5.66
CA LEU A 6 0.46 51.20 -5.53
C LEU A 6 1.88 50.85 -5.09
N ILE A 7 2.03 50.32 -3.89
CA ILE A 7 3.30 49.78 -3.37
C ILE A 7 3.29 48.29 -3.66
N GLY A 8 4.05 47.87 -4.67
CA GLY A 8 4.30 46.48 -4.97
C GLY A 8 5.32 45.92 -3.96
N ALA A 9 4.91 44.94 -3.17
CA ALA A 9 5.82 44.16 -2.33
C ALA A 9 6.50 43.10 -3.20
N ILE A 10 7.79 43.30 -3.47
CA ILE A 10 8.65 42.31 -4.11
C ILE A 10 9.08 41.36 -3.00
N ILE A 11 8.59 40.10 -3.04
CA ILE A 11 9.11 39.02 -2.18
C ILE A 11 10.40 38.51 -2.82
N LEU A 12 11.51 38.89 -2.23
CA LEU A 12 12.84 38.43 -2.58
C LEU A 12 13.04 37.04 -1.98
N VAL A 13 12.96 35.99 -2.80
CA VAL A 13 13.35 34.62 -2.41
C VAL A 13 14.88 34.55 -2.43
N VAL A 14 15.49 34.60 -1.25
CA VAL A 14 16.94 34.43 -1.08
C VAL A 14 17.25 32.93 -1.14
N PHE A 15 17.82 32.48 -2.26
CA PHE A 15 18.50 31.19 -2.32
C PHE A 15 19.83 31.28 -1.55
N ILE A 16 19.87 30.73 -0.35
CA ILE A 16 21.14 30.56 0.36
C ILE A 16 21.78 29.28 -0.17
N SER A 17 22.71 29.45 -1.10
CA SER A 17 23.65 28.42 -1.52
C SER A 17 24.72 28.29 -0.43
N VAL A 18 24.59 27.29 0.44
CA VAL A 18 25.65 26.94 1.37
C VAL A 18 26.68 26.10 0.63
N PHE A 19 27.74 26.70 0.19
CA PHE A 19 28.99 26.05 -0.19
C PHE A 19 29.65 25.49 1.07
N ILE A 20 29.50 24.21 1.36
CA ILE A 20 30.26 23.51 2.38
C ILE A 20 31.48 22.92 1.70
N SER A 21 32.62 23.50 2.08
CA SER A 21 33.97 23.10 1.76
C SER A 21 34.19 21.59 1.98
N LYS A 22 34.70 20.92 0.95
CA LYS A 22 35.39 19.64 1.07
C LYS A 22 36.57 19.82 2.00
N ASP A 23 36.52 19.18 3.13
CA ASP A 23 37.63 18.59 3.88
C ASP A 23 37.22 18.38 5.34
N ARG A 24 36.58 17.26 5.62
CA ARG A 24 36.67 16.58 6.92
C ARG A 24 36.43 15.08 6.76
N LEU A 25 37.56 14.38 6.67
CA LEU A 25 37.83 13.06 7.24
C LEU A 25 36.68 12.04 7.23
N LEU A 26 36.78 11.16 6.25
CA LEU A 26 36.28 9.79 6.26
C LEU A 26 36.59 9.10 7.59
N LYS A 27 35.67 9.16 8.55
CA LYS A 27 35.53 8.06 9.51
C LYS A 27 34.60 7.04 8.88
N LYS A 28 35.20 5.96 8.50
CA LYS A 28 34.66 4.76 7.94
C LYS A 28 33.99 3.98 9.07
N ASP A 29 32.76 4.36 9.43
CA ASP A 29 31.91 3.45 10.20
C ASP A 29 31.40 2.40 9.24
N LYS A 30 32.14 1.32 9.19
CA LYS A 30 31.71 0.05 8.65
C LYS A 30 30.76 -0.58 9.67
N ASP A 31 29.50 -0.17 9.64
CA ASP A 31 28.47 -1.06 10.12
C ASP A 31 28.23 -2.09 9.02
N PRO A 32 28.46 -3.37 9.32
CA PRO A 32 28.16 -4.41 8.36
C PRO A 32 26.64 -4.37 8.13
N ILE A 33 26.25 -4.36 6.85
CA ILE A 33 24.93 -4.84 6.47
C ILE A 33 24.90 -6.28 6.95
N VAL A 34 24.39 -6.48 8.17
CA VAL A 34 24.13 -7.82 8.69
C VAL A 34 23.10 -8.39 7.75
N ALA A 35 23.56 -9.26 6.87
CA ALA A 35 22.73 -10.25 6.26
C ALA A 35 21.87 -10.80 7.39
N ALA A 36 20.54 -10.71 7.26
CA ALA A 36 19.63 -11.37 8.15
C ALA A 36 20.02 -12.84 8.14
N GLN A 37 20.79 -13.24 9.14
CA GLN A 37 21.06 -14.64 9.36
C GLN A 37 19.75 -15.30 9.78
N HIS A 38 19.41 -16.22 8.99
CA HIS A 38 18.68 -17.43 9.20
C HIS A 38 18.72 -17.85 10.68
N ASP A 39 17.56 -17.75 11.34
CA ASP A 39 17.30 -18.59 12.48
C ASP A 39 15.86 -19.12 12.39
N SER A 40 15.87 -20.47 12.41
CA SER A 40 14.71 -21.37 12.54
C SER A 40 13.81 -21.53 11.32
N GLU A 41 14.22 -22.45 10.44
CA GLU A 41 13.31 -23.34 9.75
C GLU A 41 12.41 -24.03 10.79
N GLN A 42 11.17 -23.59 10.85
CA GLN A 42 10.08 -24.46 11.29
C GLN A 42 9.19 -24.68 10.10
N ASP A 43 9.38 -25.85 9.49
CA ASP A 43 8.50 -26.45 8.51
C ASP A 43 7.07 -26.48 9.06
N VAL A 44 6.22 -25.64 8.51
CA VAL A 44 4.78 -25.81 8.63
C VAL A 44 4.35 -26.66 7.45
N GLU A 45 4.27 -27.98 7.68
CA GLU A 45 3.63 -28.90 6.76
C GLU A 45 2.21 -28.42 6.43
N ALA A 46 2.01 -28.08 5.17
CA ALA A 46 0.70 -27.83 4.62
C ALA A 46 -0.08 -29.15 4.54
N ASN A 47 -1.03 -29.31 5.44
CA ASN A 47 -1.99 -30.41 5.38
C ASN A 47 -3.03 -30.13 4.28
N SER A 48 -2.84 -30.77 3.13
CA SER A 48 -3.83 -30.77 2.05
C SER A 48 -4.83 -31.90 2.33
N GLN A 49 -6.07 -31.54 2.60
CA GLN A 49 -7.30 -32.20 2.10
C GLN A 49 -8.53 -31.69 2.86
N ASN A 50 -9.36 -30.89 2.24
CA ASN A 50 -10.80 -31.20 2.13
C ASN A 50 -11.53 -30.19 1.25
N LYS A 51 -12.00 -30.63 0.09
CA LYS A 51 -12.98 -29.89 -0.72
C LYS A 51 -14.35 -30.09 -0.10
N ASN A 52 -14.89 -29.08 0.52
CA ASN A 52 -16.33 -28.91 0.69
C ASN A 52 -16.65 -27.42 0.82
N HIS A 53 -17.55 -26.94 0.01
CA HIS A 53 -18.13 -25.62 0.05
C HIS A 53 -18.76 -25.36 1.42
N SER A 54 -18.01 -24.74 2.31
CA SER A 54 -18.54 -24.00 3.46
C SER A 54 -17.69 -22.76 3.58
N ASN A 55 -18.31 -21.61 3.60
CA ASN A 55 -17.76 -20.26 3.73
C ASN A 55 -16.57 -20.23 4.68
N SER A 56 -15.34 -20.28 4.16
CA SER A 56 -14.17 -20.39 5.01
C SER A 56 -13.53 -19.02 5.19
N ILE A 57 -14.02 -18.30 6.17
CA ILE A 57 -13.36 -17.16 6.82
C ILE A 57 -11.95 -17.52 7.29
N SER A 58 -11.68 -18.82 7.47
CA SER A 58 -10.42 -19.38 7.97
C SER A 58 -9.19 -19.20 7.05
N ASN A 59 -9.36 -18.62 5.84
CA ASN A 59 -8.28 -18.54 4.85
C ASN A 59 -7.92 -17.11 4.42
N ILE A 60 -8.36 -16.07 5.13
CA ILE A 60 -7.93 -14.71 4.82
C ILE A 60 -6.50 -14.52 5.34
N LEU A 61 -5.56 -14.41 4.41
CA LEU A 61 -4.15 -14.22 4.72
C LEU A 61 -3.91 -12.84 5.36
N LEU A 62 -3.45 -12.81 6.60
CA LEU A 62 -3.01 -11.59 7.27
C LEU A 62 -1.52 -11.36 7.04
N VAL A 63 -1.19 -10.24 6.41
CA VAL A 63 0.19 -9.75 6.29
C VAL A 63 0.26 -8.36 6.88
N ASN A 64 1.17 -8.14 7.83
CA ASN A 64 1.40 -6.85 8.47
C ASN A 64 2.81 -6.81 9.10
N LYS A 65 3.11 -5.79 9.90
CA LYS A 65 4.45 -5.63 10.51
C LYS A 65 4.90 -6.79 11.41
N THR A 66 3.99 -7.65 11.87
CA THR A 66 4.27 -8.80 12.75
C THR A 66 4.01 -10.15 12.10
N ASN A 67 3.21 -10.18 11.05
CA ASN A 67 2.87 -11.39 10.30
C ASN A 67 3.46 -11.29 8.89
N GLY A 68 4.56 -11.98 8.67
CA GLY A 68 5.24 -12.01 7.37
C GLY A 68 4.86 -13.22 6.54
N ILE A 69 5.25 -13.19 5.27
CA ILE A 69 5.15 -14.30 4.32
C ILE A 69 6.51 -14.66 3.77
N SER A 70 6.65 -15.90 3.31
CA SER A 70 7.90 -16.42 2.76
C SER A 70 8.44 -15.55 1.63
N LYS A 71 9.77 -15.42 1.56
CA LYS A 71 10.43 -14.79 0.41
C LYS A 71 9.99 -15.41 -0.93
N ASN A 72 9.76 -16.72 -0.94
CA ASN A 72 9.41 -17.48 -2.14
C ASN A 72 7.90 -17.52 -2.40
N TYR A 73 7.09 -16.84 -1.57
CA TYR A 73 5.66 -16.77 -1.80
C TYR A 73 5.37 -16.01 -3.10
N THR A 74 4.61 -16.65 -3.97
CA THR A 74 4.06 -16.07 -5.19
C THR A 74 2.56 -16.38 -5.22
N PRO A 75 1.69 -15.40 -5.45
CA PRO A 75 0.26 -15.66 -5.53
C PRO A 75 -0.08 -16.54 -6.73
N GLU A 76 -1.07 -17.41 -6.56
CA GLU A 76 -1.61 -18.21 -7.65
C GLU A 76 -2.38 -17.34 -8.64
N ASN A 77 -2.38 -17.73 -9.92
CA ASN A 77 -3.19 -17.12 -10.98
C ASN A 77 -3.01 -15.58 -11.08
N ILE A 78 -1.76 -15.09 -10.91
CA ILE A 78 -1.50 -13.67 -11.08
C ILE A 78 -1.78 -13.26 -12.53
N THR A 79 -2.48 -12.14 -12.71
CA THR A 79 -2.92 -11.66 -14.02
C THR A 79 -2.83 -10.14 -14.11
N LYS A 80 -2.70 -9.62 -15.32
CA LYS A 80 -2.70 -8.19 -15.57
C LYS A 80 -4.10 -7.62 -15.32
N VAL A 81 -4.14 -6.52 -14.57
CA VAL A 81 -5.36 -5.75 -14.28
C VAL A 81 -5.65 -4.81 -15.44
N ASN A 82 -6.88 -4.87 -15.97
CA ASN A 82 -7.30 -4.05 -17.11
C ASN A 82 -7.95 -2.73 -16.65
N ILE A 83 -7.16 -1.88 -15.99
CA ILE A 83 -7.53 -0.50 -15.65
C ILE A 83 -6.41 0.44 -16.11
N PRO A 84 -6.63 1.77 -16.18
CA PRO A 84 -5.54 2.73 -16.35
C PRO A 84 -4.58 2.69 -15.15
N PHE A 85 -3.28 2.79 -15.44
CA PHE A 85 -2.23 2.92 -14.44
C PHE A 85 -1.45 4.21 -14.63
N VAL A 86 -0.77 4.65 -13.59
CA VAL A 86 0.22 5.72 -13.70
C VAL A 86 1.38 5.26 -14.60
N GLU A 87 2.03 6.21 -15.29
CA GLU A 87 3.08 5.91 -16.26
C GLU A 87 4.27 5.17 -15.63
N GLU A 88 4.57 5.47 -14.37
CA GLU A 88 5.70 4.88 -13.65
C GLU A 88 5.47 3.46 -13.15
N ALA A 89 4.22 2.97 -13.17
CA ALA A 89 3.92 1.60 -12.74
C ALA A 89 4.57 0.58 -13.68
N THR A 90 5.32 -0.34 -13.09
CA THR A 90 5.98 -1.44 -13.81
C THR A 90 4.96 -2.48 -14.26
N GLU A 91 5.34 -3.37 -15.18
CA GLU A 91 4.45 -4.46 -15.61
C GLU A 91 4.14 -5.44 -14.45
N GLU A 92 5.04 -5.57 -13.48
CA GLU A 92 4.79 -6.33 -12.24
C GLU A 92 3.70 -5.66 -11.40
N GLU A 93 3.82 -4.36 -11.17
CA GLU A 93 2.86 -3.58 -10.37
C GLU A 93 1.49 -3.42 -11.01
N LYS A 94 1.32 -3.82 -12.26
CA LYS A 94 0.02 -3.86 -12.96
C LYS A 94 -0.70 -5.21 -12.83
N GLN A 95 -0.25 -6.10 -11.95
CA GLN A 95 -0.80 -7.44 -11.79
C GLN A 95 -1.44 -7.64 -10.42
N MET A 96 -2.44 -8.51 -10.35
CA MET A 96 -3.07 -8.99 -9.11
C MET A 96 -3.42 -10.48 -9.27
N ALA A 97 -3.75 -11.15 -8.17
CA ALA A 97 -4.40 -12.46 -8.24
C ALA A 97 -5.74 -12.35 -9.01
N GLY A 98 -6.17 -13.41 -9.68
CA GLY A 98 -7.24 -13.35 -10.68
C GLY A 98 -8.58 -12.80 -10.17
N GLU A 99 -9.04 -13.23 -9.00
CA GLU A 99 -10.30 -12.76 -8.43
C GLU A 99 -10.26 -11.27 -8.03
N PRO A 100 -9.27 -10.80 -7.22
CA PRO A 100 -9.14 -9.37 -6.94
C PRO A 100 -8.87 -8.51 -8.19
N ALA A 101 -8.18 -9.02 -9.21
CA ALA A 101 -8.02 -8.31 -10.48
C ALA A 101 -9.37 -8.00 -11.13
N LYS A 102 -10.24 -8.98 -11.23
CA LYS A 102 -11.59 -8.80 -11.77
C LYS A 102 -12.43 -7.86 -10.90
N ALA A 103 -12.34 -8.00 -9.59
CA ALA A 103 -13.08 -7.18 -8.65
C ALA A 103 -12.69 -5.68 -8.74
N VAL A 104 -11.41 -5.35 -8.88
CA VAL A 104 -10.97 -3.95 -9.04
C VAL A 104 -11.34 -3.38 -10.40
N GLU A 105 -11.37 -4.18 -11.47
CA GLU A 105 -11.88 -3.75 -12.79
C GLU A 105 -13.34 -3.34 -12.70
N ASP A 106 -14.17 -4.14 -12.02
CA ASP A 106 -15.59 -3.85 -11.82
C ASP A 106 -15.78 -2.60 -10.93
N LEU A 107 -14.95 -2.43 -9.88
CA LEU A 107 -14.93 -1.24 -9.03
C LEU A 107 -14.62 0.03 -9.85
N VAL A 108 -13.55 0.01 -10.64
CA VAL A 108 -13.15 1.16 -11.46
C VAL A 108 -14.20 1.47 -12.53
N LYS A 109 -14.79 0.45 -13.13
CA LYS A 109 -15.89 0.61 -14.09
C LYS A 109 -17.10 1.29 -13.47
N GLN A 110 -17.51 0.89 -12.26
CA GLN A 110 -18.61 1.53 -11.53
C GLN A 110 -18.29 2.97 -11.19
N ALA A 111 -17.09 3.23 -10.62
CA ALA A 111 -16.63 4.56 -10.30
C ALA A 111 -16.67 5.51 -11.51
N ASN A 112 -16.18 5.04 -12.67
CA ASN A 112 -16.21 5.80 -13.92
C ASN A 112 -17.64 6.17 -14.36
N SER A 113 -18.61 5.29 -14.15
CA SER A 113 -20.02 5.56 -14.47
C SER A 113 -20.62 6.67 -13.59
N GLU A 114 -20.00 6.93 -12.42
CA GLU A 114 -20.37 7.97 -11.47
C GLU A 114 -19.47 9.22 -11.56
N GLY A 115 -18.61 9.30 -12.58
CA GLY A 115 -17.71 10.44 -12.80
C GLY A 115 -16.48 10.49 -11.88
N ILE A 116 -16.17 9.37 -11.24
CA ILE A 116 -14.98 9.18 -10.39
C ILE A 116 -13.92 8.42 -11.19
N GLN A 117 -12.72 8.97 -11.29
CA GLN A 117 -11.64 8.38 -12.07
C GLN A 117 -10.51 7.88 -11.17
N PHE A 118 -10.11 6.61 -11.35
CA PHE A 118 -8.97 6.01 -10.69
C PHE A 118 -7.89 5.62 -11.69
N LEU A 119 -6.64 5.73 -11.22
CA LEU A 119 -5.46 5.11 -11.81
C LEU A 119 -4.87 4.14 -10.80
N GLY A 120 -4.47 2.96 -11.24
CA GLY A 120 -3.63 2.09 -10.44
C GLY A 120 -2.24 2.70 -10.26
N SER A 121 -1.71 2.65 -9.07
CA SER A 121 -0.36 3.13 -8.77
C SER A 121 0.61 1.95 -8.57
N SER A 122 0.21 0.96 -7.78
CA SER A 122 1.00 -0.24 -7.52
C SER A 122 0.09 -1.35 -7.02
N ALA A 123 0.14 -2.52 -7.65
CA ALA A 123 -0.57 -3.70 -7.19
C ALA A 123 0.42 -4.78 -6.70
N TYR A 124 0.66 -5.86 -7.43
CA TYR A 124 1.62 -6.86 -7.01
C TYR A 124 3.06 -6.33 -6.99
N ARG A 125 3.79 -6.67 -5.94
CA ARG A 125 5.24 -6.49 -5.84
C ARG A 125 5.86 -7.75 -5.25
N SER A 126 6.80 -8.37 -5.95
CA SER A 126 7.58 -9.50 -5.43
C SER A 126 8.40 -9.09 -4.19
N TYR A 127 8.91 -10.07 -3.47
CA TYR A 127 9.83 -9.83 -2.36
C TYR A 127 11.03 -8.98 -2.79
N ASP A 128 11.61 -9.27 -3.95
CA ASP A 128 12.81 -8.57 -4.42
C ASP A 128 12.48 -7.12 -4.85
N THR A 129 11.36 -6.88 -5.49
CA THR A 129 10.86 -5.51 -5.79
C THR A 129 10.58 -4.72 -4.50
N GLN A 130 10.00 -5.37 -3.48
CA GLN A 130 9.79 -4.74 -2.18
C GLN A 130 11.11 -4.42 -1.47
N LEU A 131 12.11 -5.29 -1.59
CA LEU A 131 13.46 -5.06 -1.05
C LEU A 131 14.11 -3.82 -1.69
N ASP A 132 14.05 -3.71 -3.01
CA ASP A 132 14.57 -2.55 -3.72
C ASP A 132 13.84 -1.25 -3.35
N THR A 133 12.54 -1.31 -3.20
CA THR A 133 11.71 -0.19 -2.76
C THR A 133 12.09 0.25 -1.33
N TYR A 134 12.24 -0.69 -0.41
CA TYR A 134 12.66 -0.42 0.95
C TYR A 134 14.08 0.17 1.02
N ILE A 135 15.04 -0.42 0.29
CA ILE A 135 16.43 0.09 0.24
C ILE A 135 16.47 1.51 -0.32
N ARG A 136 15.74 1.79 -1.40
CA ARG A 136 15.66 3.15 -1.97
C ARG A 136 15.10 4.14 -0.95
N ARG A 137 14.08 3.76 -0.19
CA ARG A 137 13.50 4.61 0.85
C ARG A 137 14.48 4.86 2.00
N VAL A 138 15.17 3.82 2.47
CA VAL A 138 16.23 3.96 3.50
C VAL A 138 17.34 4.90 3.04
N LYS A 139 17.80 4.76 1.79
CA LYS A 139 18.84 5.63 1.22
C LYS A 139 18.41 7.10 1.12
N SER A 140 17.14 7.35 0.78
CA SER A 140 16.63 8.70 0.54
C SER A 140 16.20 9.44 1.81
N GLN A 141 15.66 8.75 2.81
CA GLN A 141 15.01 9.36 3.97
C GLN A 141 15.52 8.86 5.34
N GLY A 142 16.41 7.86 5.32
CA GLY A 142 16.87 7.20 6.55
C GLY A 142 15.95 6.04 6.98
N ARG A 143 16.52 5.14 7.81
CA ARG A 143 15.84 3.90 8.25
C ARG A 143 14.54 4.18 9.02
N GLU A 144 14.58 5.10 9.98
CA GLU A 144 13.42 5.43 10.82
C GLU A 144 12.19 5.83 9.98
N LYS A 145 12.38 6.72 9.02
CA LYS A 145 11.30 7.12 8.11
C LYS A 145 10.90 6.00 7.15
N ALA A 146 11.85 5.19 6.69
CA ALA A 146 11.51 4.03 5.86
C ALA A 146 10.63 3.05 6.63
N ASP A 147 10.98 2.68 7.86
CA ASP A 147 10.22 1.74 8.71
C ASP A 147 8.82 2.26 9.08
N ALA A 148 8.61 3.59 9.06
CA ALA A 148 7.31 4.19 9.33
C ALA A 148 6.33 4.04 8.16
N TYR A 149 6.81 4.14 6.90
CA TYR A 149 5.94 4.27 5.72
C TYR A 149 6.09 3.16 4.68
N VAL A 150 7.11 2.31 4.77
CA VAL A 150 7.34 1.24 3.80
C VAL A 150 7.51 -0.08 4.54
N ALA A 151 6.68 -1.05 4.19
CA ALA A 151 6.78 -2.39 4.73
C ALA A 151 8.13 -3.02 4.38
N LYS A 152 8.71 -3.75 5.33
CA LYS A 152 9.90 -4.57 5.07
C LYS A 152 9.57 -5.68 4.07
N PRO A 153 10.58 -6.19 3.30
CA PRO A 153 10.36 -7.35 2.43
C PRO A 153 9.80 -8.54 3.22
N GLY A 154 8.80 -9.20 2.66
CA GLY A 154 8.07 -10.27 3.34
C GLY A 154 6.95 -9.81 4.29
N TYR A 155 6.81 -8.51 4.55
CA TYR A 155 5.79 -7.92 5.42
C TYR A 155 4.86 -6.95 4.67
N SER A 156 4.90 -6.96 3.34
CA SER A 156 4.07 -6.14 2.47
C SER A 156 2.90 -6.93 1.93
N GLU A 157 1.68 -6.40 2.02
CA GLU A 157 0.50 -7.00 1.40
C GLU A 157 0.59 -7.07 -0.12
N HIS A 158 1.37 -6.21 -0.76
CA HIS A 158 1.58 -6.24 -2.22
C HIS A 158 2.15 -7.57 -2.71
N GLN A 159 2.94 -8.28 -1.90
CA GLN A 159 3.46 -9.60 -2.25
C GLN A 159 2.34 -10.65 -2.33
N THR A 160 1.20 -10.41 -1.70
CA THR A 160 0.06 -11.34 -1.77
C THR A 160 -0.71 -11.30 -3.08
N GLY A 161 -0.55 -10.24 -3.88
CA GLY A 161 -1.39 -9.97 -5.05
C GLY A 161 -2.85 -9.65 -4.73
N LEU A 162 -3.17 -9.38 -3.45
CA LEU A 162 -4.53 -9.14 -2.96
C LEU A 162 -4.84 -7.66 -2.70
N CYS A 163 -3.89 -6.76 -2.87
CA CYS A 163 -4.09 -5.33 -2.67
C CYS A 163 -3.65 -4.51 -3.87
N ILE A 164 -4.12 -3.28 -3.91
CA ILE A 164 -3.73 -2.28 -4.90
C ILE A 164 -3.78 -0.89 -4.29
N ASP A 165 -2.81 -0.07 -4.64
CA ASP A 165 -2.81 1.36 -4.40
C ASP A 165 -3.46 2.08 -5.58
N LEU A 166 -4.48 2.90 -5.31
CA LEU A 166 -5.18 3.71 -6.30
C LEU A 166 -4.83 5.19 -6.12
N THR A 167 -4.81 5.92 -7.22
CA THR A 167 -4.71 7.39 -7.21
C THR A 167 -5.72 8.00 -8.18
N ASN A 168 -5.79 9.32 -8.23
CA ASN A 168 -6.59 10.06 -9.22
C ASN A 168 -5.71 10.66 -10.31
N PRO A 169 -6.29 11.19 -11.39
CA PRO A 169 -5.51 11.81 -12.47
C PRO A 169 -4.59 12.95 -12.02
N GLU A 170 -4.97 13.67 -10.96
CA GLU A 170 -4.18 14.76 -10.38
C GLU A 170 -2.99 14.28 -9.54
N ARG A 171 -2.88 12.97 -9.28
CA ARG A 171 -1.83 12.37 -8.44
C ARG A 171 -1.83 12.94 -7.01
N TRP A 172 -2.99 13.40 -6.56
CA TRP A 172 -3.25 13.92 -5.22
C TRP A 172 -4.42 13.17 -4.59
N PHE A 173 -4.09 12.16 -3.77
CA PHE A 173 -5.08 11.28 -3.18
C PHE A 173 -4.96 11.29 -1.65
N VAL A 174 -5.84 12.04 -1.02
CA VAL A 174 -5.96 12.15 0.44
C VAL A 174 -7.41 11.94 0.85
N GLY A 175 -7.67 11.63 2.14
CA GLY A 175 -9.01 11.30 2.61
C GLY A 175 -10.12 12.33 2.32
N SER A 176 -9.74 13.59 2.04
CA SER A 176 -10.71 14.65 1.69
C SER A 176 -11.09 14.69 0.20
N THR A 177 -10.37 14.00 -0.70
CA THR A 177 -10.67 13.96 -2.13
C THR A 177 -11.99 13.21 -2.39
N LYS A 178 -12.68 13.55 -3.48
CA LYS A 178 -13.93 12.88 -3.84
C LYS A 178 -13.73 11.40 -4.15
N GLU A 179 -12.57 11.05 -4.74
CA GLU A 179 -12.20 9.69 -5.06
C GLU A 179 -11.97 8.85 -3.79
N ALA A 180 -11.26 9.39 -2.80
CA ALA A 180 -11.03 8.70 -1.53
C ALA A 180 -12.33 8.47 -0.75
N LYS A 181 -13.22 9.46 -0.73
CA LYS A 181 -14.56 9.33 -0.12
C LYS A 181 -15.39 8.26 -0.82
N TRP A 182 -15.44 8.31 -2.15
CA TRP A 182 -16.15 7.31 -2.93
C TRP A 182 -15.60 5.91 -2.67
N LEU A 183 -14.27 5.76 -2.63
CA LEU A 183 -13.61 4.48 -2.37
C LEU A 183 -13.95 3.95 -0.98
N ALA A 184 -13.90 4.81 0.05
CA ALA A 184 -14.27 4.44 1.42
C ALA A 184 -15.73 3.97 1.54
N GLU A 185 -16.65 4.55 0.77
CA GLU A 185 -18.08 4.23 0.79
C GLU A 185 -18.46 3.02 -0.09
N ASN A 186 -17.61 2.63 -1.03
CA ASN A 186 -18.02 1.67 -2.07
C ASN A 186 -17.11 0.44 -2.20
N ALA A 187 -15.86 0.48 -1.73
CA ALA A 187 -14.90 -0.60 -1.93
C ALA A 187 -15.43 -1.97 -1.44
N HIS A 188 -16.14 -1.98 -0.30
CA HIS A 188 -16.71 -3.21 0.30
C HIS A 188 -17.68 -3.94 -0.63
N LYS A 189 -18.43 -3.25 -1.48
CA LYS A 189 -19.38 -3.84 -2.46
C LYS A 189 -18.67 -4.71 -3.52
N PHE A 190 -17.36 -4.49 -3.68
CA PHE A 190 -16.48 -5.22 -4.59
C PHE A 190 -15.54 -6.20 -3.88
N GLY A 191 -15.71 -6.39 -2.56
CA GLY A 191 -14.89 -7.29 -1.76
C GLY A 191 -13.59 -6.68 -1.25
N PHE A 192 -13.42 -5.36 -1.35
CA PHE A 192 -12.26 -4.64 -0.83
C PHE A 192 -12.57 -3.90 0.47
N ILE A 193 -11.55 -3.72 1.29
CA ILE A 193 -11.56 -2.86 2.46
C ILE A 193 -10.52 -1.74 2.30
N ILE A 194 -10.74 -0.59 2.93
CA ILE A 194 -9.65 0.35 3.22
C ILE A 194 -8.79 -0.32 4.28
N ARG A 195 -7.58 -0.75 3.88
CA ARG A 195 -6.75 -1.62 4.72
C ARG A 195 -6.25 -0.94 5.99
N TYR A 196 -5.93 0.34 5.88
CA TYR A 196 -5.40 1.17 6.96
C TYR A 196 -6.32 2.37 7.19
N PRO A 197 -7.47 2.16 7.87
CA PRO A 197 -8.47 3.20 8.09
C PRO A 197 -8.00 4.24 9.11
N GLU A 198 -8.56 5.44 9.04
CA GLU A 198 -8.23 6.57 9.92
C GLU A 198 -8.53 6.21 11.40
N GLY A 199 -7.58 6.55 12.29
CA GLY A 199 -7.72 6.33 13.73
C GLY A 199 -7.53 4.87 14.18
N LYS A 200 -6.94 4.02 13.34
CA LYS A 200 -6.67 2.60 13.66
C LYS A 200 -5.18 2.24 13.58
N GLU A 201 -4.29 3.23 13.60
CA GLU A 201 -2.85 3.07 13.47
C GLU A 201 -2.26 2.18 14.57
N ASP A 202 -2.80 2.27 15.79
CA ASP A 202 -2.36 1.45 16.94
C ASP A 202 -2.65 -0.05 16.75
N ILE A 203 -3.65 -0.38 15.90
CA ILE A 203 -4.05 -1.76 15.62
C ILE A 203 -3.30 -2.29 14.39
N THR A 204 -3.32 -1.51 13.31
CA THR A 204 -2.74 -1.94 12.02
C THR A 204 -1.23 -1.77 11.96
N GLY A 205 -0.67 -0.91 12.83
CA GLY A 205 0.72 -0.49 12.82
C GLY A 205 1.09 0.43 11.64
N THR A 206 0.12 0.89 10.84
CA THR A 206 0.33 1.72 9.64
C THR A 206 -0.61 2.94 9.72
N ALA A 207 -0.10 4.10 9.34
CA ALA A 207 -0.88 5.34 9.27
C ALA A 207 -2.03 5.20 8.25
N TYR A 208 -3.01 6.11 8.34
CA TYR A 208 -4.13 6.14 7.41
C TYR A 208 -3.69 6.22 5.95
N GLU A 209 -4.14 5.26 5.15
CA GLU A 209 -3.87 5.18 3.71
C GLU A 209 -5.19 5.04 2.93
N PRO A 210 -5.84 6.16 2.52
CA PRO A 210 -7.10 6.11 1.79
C PRO A 210 -7.01 5.46 0.40
N TRP A 211 -5.81 5.31 -0.13
CA TRP A 211 -5.50 4.74 -1.45
C TRP A 211 -5.30 3.23 -1.45
N HIS A 212 -4.91 2.65 -0.30
CA HIS A 212 -4.56 1.24 -0.20
C HIS A 212 -5.78 0.39 0.13
N ILE A 213 -6.24 -0.38 -0.86
CA ILE A 213 -7.36 -1.30 -0.70
C ILE A 213 -6.91 -2.75 -0.74
N ARG A 214 -7.49 -3.56 0.15
CA ARG A 214 -7.20 -4.98 0.28
C ARG A 214 -8.44 -5.82 -0.02
N TYR A 215 -8.31 -6.80 -0.91
CA TYR A 215 -9.36 -7.78 -1.19
C TYR A 215 -9.44 -8.83 -0.09
N VAL A 216 -10.64 -9.04 0.42
CA VAL A 216 -10.96 -10.02 1.47
C VAL A 216 -12.21 -10.85 1.13
N GLY A 217 -12.78 -10.63 -0.07
CA GLY A 217 -14.08 -11.20 -0.46
C GLY A 217 -15.28 -10.36 0.02
N LYS A 218 -16.41 -10.48 -0.67
CA LYS A 218 -17.55 -9.57 -0.44
C LYS A 218 -18.13 -9.69 0.96
N ASP A 219 -18.34 -10.90 1.45
CA ASP A 219 -18.97 -11.12 2.76
C ASP A 219 -18.12 -10.55 3.91
N ALA A 220 -16.79 -10.78 3.86
CA ALA A 220 -15.88 -10.25 4.85
C ALA A 220 -15.74 -8.72 4.73
N ALA A 221 -15.69 -8.19 3.51
CA ALA A 221 -15.60 -6.75 3.28
C ALA A 221 -16.83 -6.00 3.80
N GLU A 222 -18.03 -6.54 3.57
CA GLU A 222 -19.28 -5.98 4.07
C GLU A 222 -19.34 -5.98 5.61
N GLU A 223 -18.92 -7.09 6.24
CA GLU A 223 -18.90 -7.19 7.70
C GLU A 223 -17.88 -6.23 8.31
N ILE A 224 -16.67 -6.14 7.74
CA ILE A 224 -15.62 -5.23 8.18
C ILE A 224 -16.10 -3.78 8.06
N TYR A 225 -16.67 -3.42 6.91
CA TYR A 225 -17.19 -2.09 6.63
C TYR A 225 -18.32 -1.70 7.59
N SER A 226 -19.36 -2.55 7.70
CA SER A 226 -20.54 -2.24 8.51
C SER A 226 -20.26 -2.12 10.00
N LYS A 227 -19.22 -2.82 10.50
CA LYS A 227 -18.79 -2.79 11.90
C LYS A 227 -17.64 -1.83 12.19
N GLY A 228 -17.06 -1.19 11.16
CA GLY A 228 -15.90 -0.30 11.29
C GLY A 228 -14.65 -1.00 11.83
N LEU A 229 -14.42 -2.25 11.42
CA LEU A 229 -13.29 -3.08 11.88
C LEU A 229 -12.06 -2.89 10.98
N THR A 230 -10.89 -3.19 11.52
CA THR A 230 -9.70 -3.53 10.74
C THR A 230 -9.69 -5.00 10.38
N LEU A 231 -8.78 -5.40 9.48
CA LEU A 231 -8.59 -6.82 9.17
C LEU A 231 -8.14 -7.61 10.40
N GLU A 232 -7.29 -7.02 11.24
CA GLU A 232 -6.82 -7.58 12.49
C GLU A 232 -7.98 -7.86 13.45
N GLU A 233 -8.83 -6.86 13.70
CA GLU A 233 -10.01 -6.99 14.56
C GLU A 233 -11.00 -8.04 14.04
N TYR A 234 -11.22 -8.06 12.73
CA TYR A 234 -12.09 -9.03 12.10
C TYR A 234 -11.62 -10.48 12.32
N LEU A 235 -10.32 -10.73 12.14
CA LEU A 235 -9.74 -12.06 12.30
C LEU A 235 -9.64 -12.52 13.77
N GLN A 236 -9.52 -11.58 14.72
CA GLN A 236 -9.53 -11.90 16.16
C GLN A 236 -10.92 -12.28 16.67
N ASN A 237 -11.99 -11.86 15.99
CA ASN A 237 -13.38 -12.09 16.39
C ASN A 237 -14.00 -13.36 15.76
N LYS A 238 -13.20 -14.19 15.08
CA LYS A 238 -13.61 -15.44 14.42
C LYS A 238 -12.98 -16.66 15.07
#